data_8778eb48391655fd27844ea574fefdef
#
_entry.id   8778eb48391655fd27844ea574fefdef
#
_cell.length_a   1.000
_cell.length_b   1.000
_cell.length_c   1.000
_cell.angle_alpha   90.00
_cell.angle_beta   90.00
_cell.angle_gamma   90.00
#
_symmetry.space_group_name_H-M   'P 1'
#
loop_
_entity.id
_entity.type
_entity.pdbx_description
1 polymer ?
#
loop_
_entity_poly.entity_id
_entity_poly.type
_entity_poly.pdbx_seq_one_letter_code
_entity_poly.pdbx_strand_id
1 'polypeptide(L)'
;MNDILRKQLSLDYCCTEEDVESTSNVFTLYEPLEGRRRYRNDLVRPLSICAVNGKLMFTGEEELIEWCRQKYADTGSEWFFEFGNLKELETQLNEKGYKIKMAHPFFISDELSFLPDDGMQIMIFHQEEIERFRGDERWDEAYVFAEEAPDVIGAAAVVGGEIVGMAGASADSPTMRQIGINVLPEYRNKGIAVRLVTVLKNLVLQDGYLPFYGTSFSHIASQRVALAAGFRCAWVELSSERHTEEQ
;
A
#
# COMPACT_ATOMS: atom_id res chain seq x y z
N MET A 1 2.30 9.49 15.30
CA MET A 1 2.45 8.87 13.95
C MET A 1 3.94 8.68 13.68
N ASN A 2 4.35 7.69 12.85
CA ASN A 2 5.74 7.55 12.40
C ASN A 2 6.14 8.73 11.50
N ASP A 3 7.34 9.29 11.66
CA ASP A 3 7.78 10.51 10.96
C ASP A 3 7.90 10.32 9.45
N ILE A 4 8.36 9.15 8.98
CA ILE A 4 8.43 8.84 7.54
C ILE A 4 7.02 8.80 6.95
N LEU A 5 6.08 8.14 7.64
CA LEU A 5 4.69 8.08 7.18
C LEU A 5 4.05 9.46 7.13
N ARG A 6 4.26 10.31 8.16
CA ARG A 6 3.74 11.69 8.18
C ARG A 6 4.21 12.49 6.98
N LYS A 7 5.52 12.50 6.71
CA LYS A 7 6.11 13.17 5.55
C LYS A 7 5.59 12.59 4.23
N GLN A 8 5.45 11.27 4.13
CA GLN A 8 4.94 10.66 2.93
C GLN A 8 3.48 11.03 2.67
N LEU A 9 2.63 11.00 3.70
CA LEU A 9 1.22 11.40 3.56
C LEU A 9 1.08 12.88 3.18
N SER A 10 1.93 13.77 3.72
CA SER A 10 1.90 15.19 3.30
C SER A 10 2.20 15.36 1.81
N LEU A 11 3.17 14.63 1.26
CA LEU A 11 3.44 14.60 -0.17
C LEU A 11 2.28 13.98 -0.96
N ASP A 12 1.80 12.81 -0.55
CA ASP A 12 0.77 12.06 -1.27
C ASP A 12 -0.57 12.81 -1.32
N TYR A 13 -0.84 13.65 -0.32
CA TYR A 13 -2.08 14.42 -0.20
C TYR A 13 -1.90 15.93 -0.39
N CYS A 14 -0.75 16.37 -0.93
CA CYS A 14 -0.47 17.79 -1.27
C CYS A 14 -0.77 18.76 -0.12
N CYS A 15 -0.38 18.42 1.10
CA CYS A 15 -0.63 19.20 2.30
C CYS A 15 0.63 19.32 3.16
N THR A 16 0.56 20.06 4.26
CA THR A 16 1.67 20.17 5.21
C THR A 16 1.72 18.99 6.20
N GLU A 17 2.85 18.79 6.87
CA GLU A 17 2.96 17.80 7.95
C GLU A 17 2.04 18.15 9.12
N GLU A 18 1.81 19.45 9.40
CA GLU A 18 0.86 19.95 10.39
C GLU A 18 -0.59 19.58 10.03
N ASP A 19 -0.94 19.66 8.74
CA ASP A 19 -2.25 19.19 8.26
C ASP A 19 -2.41 17.70 8.50
N VAL A 20 -1.37 16.87 8.27
CA VAL A 20 -1.41 15.44 8.56
C VAL A 20 -1.64 15.15 10.05
N GLU A 21 -1.10 15.97 10.95
CA GLU A 21 -1.26 15.82 12.41
C GLU A 21 -2.52 16.50 12.98
N SER A 22 -3.16 17.37 12.21
CA SER A 22 -4.38 18.05 12.65
C SER A 22 -5.53 17.07 12.90
N THR A 23 -6.58 17.52 13.56
CA THR A 23 -7.81 16.73 13.80
C THR A 23 -8.91 17.02 12.79
N SER A 24 -8.74 18.04 11.95
CA SER A 24 -9.73 18.44 10.94
C SER A 24 -9.48 17.72 9.62
N ASN A 25 -10.55 17.49 8.85
CA ASN A 25 -10.45 16.96 7.51
C ASN A 25 -9.67 17.91 6.59
N VAL A 26 -8.88 17.34 5.67
CA VAL A 26 -8.00 18.08 4.77
C VAL A 26 -8.48 17.91 3.33
N PHE A 27 -8.51 19.01 2.56
CA PHE A 27 -8.99 19.02 1.18
C PHE A 27 -8.02 19.83 0.32
N THR A 28 -7.34 19.16 -0.60
CA THR A 28 -6.27 19.75 -1.41
C THR A 28 -6.48 19.43 -2.89
N LEU A 29 -5.96 20.28 -3.74
CA LEU A 29 -5.88 19.99 -5.16
C LEU A 29 -4.71 19.02 -5.39
N TYR A 30 -4.89 18.11 -6.38
CA TYR A 30 -3.82 17.22 -6.76
C TYR A 30 -2.69 17.97 -7.46
N GLU A 31 -1.47 17.75 -7.00
CA GLU A 31 -0.24 18.19 -7.65
C GLU A 31 0.71 17.00 -7.84
N PRO A 32 1.39 16.88 -8.99
CA PRO A 32 2.35 15.80 -9.25
C PRO A 32 3.68 16.08 -8.54
N LEU A 33 3.68 16.05 -7.21
CA LEU A 33 4.87 16.29 -6.40
C LEU A 33 5.85 15.10 -6.47
N GLU A 34 7.12 15.39 -6.76
CA GLU A 34 8.19 14.39 -6.72
C GLU A 34 8.32 13.79 -5.32
N GLY A 35 8.58 12.48 -5.23
CA GLY A 35 8.64 11.75 -3.95
C GLY A 35 7.32 11.18 -3.46
N ARG A 36 6.21 11.42 -4.13
CA ARG A 36 4.94 10.70 -3.88
C ARG A 36 5.13 9.22 -4.13
N ARG A 37 4.31 8.39 -3.46
CA ARG A 37 4.29 6.95 -3.76
C ARG A 37 3.85 6.71 -5.20
N ARG A 38 4.58 5.85 -5.92
CA ARG A 38 4.35 5.51 -7.33
C ARG A 38 4.20 6.75 -8.20
N TYR A 39 5.18 7.65 -8.06
CA TYR A 39 5.19 8.92 -8.78
C TYR A 39 5.38 8.72 -10.28
N ARG A 40 4.51 9.36 -11.07
CA ARG A 40 4.61 9.48 -12.51
C ARG A 40 4.11 10.86 -12.92
N ASN A 41 4.85 11.54 -13.79
CA ASN A 41 4.49 12.88 -14.28
C ASN A 41 3.17 12.92 -15.06
N ASP A 42 2.83 11.81 -15.74
CA ASP A 42 1.64 11.66 -16.58
C ASP A 42 0.43 11.08 -15.82
N LEU A 43 0.59 10.73 -14.55
CA LEU A 43 -0.48 10.13 -13.77
C LEU A 43 -1.42 11.21 -13.23
N VAL A 44 -2.63 11.26 -13.76
CA VAL A 44 -3.73 12.03 -13.17
C VAL A 44 -4.44 11.15 -12.13
N ARG A 45 -4.57 11.66 -10.91
CA ARG A 45 -5.36 11.04 -9.84
C ARG A 45 -6.61 11.89 -9.62
N PRO A 46 -7.77 11.52 -10.20
CA PRO A 46 -8.98 12.33 -10.12
C PRO A 46 -9.41 12.60 -8.68
N LEU A 47 -9.35 11.57 -7.84
CA LEU A 47 -9.62 11.67 -6.40
C LEU A 47 -8.88 10.55 -5.66
N SER A 48 -8.20 10.93 -4.59
CA SER A 48 -7.66 10.02 -3.58
C SER A 48 -8.14 10.45 -2.19
N ILE A 49 -8.52 9.49 -1.36
CA ILE A 49 -9.02 9.72 -0.01
C ILE A 49 -8.26 8.83 0.97
N CYS A 50 -7.79 9.41 2.07
CA CYS A 50 -7.12 8.70 3.14
C CYS A 50 -7.89 8.87 4.45
N ALA A 51 -8.18 7.78 5.14
CA ALA A 51 -8.63 7.78 6.52
C ALA A 51 -7.44 7.48 7.43
N VAL A 52 -7.08 8.42 8.28
CA VAL A 52 -5.94 8.31 9.19
C VAL A 52 -6.20 9.10 10.47
N ASN A 53 -5.92 8.52 11.64
CA ASN A 53 -6.03 9.18 12.95
C ASN A 53 -7.40 9.85 13.21
N GLY A 54 -8.49 9.22 12.80
CA GLY A 54 -9.86 9.71 13.05
C GLY A 54 -10.35 10.77 12.06
N LYS A 55 -9.54 11.15 11.07
CA LYS A 55 -9.90 12.15 10.05
C LYS A 55 -9.77 11.64 8.63
N LEU A 56 -10.24 12.43 7.69
CA LEU A 56 -10.14 12.19 6.26
C LEU A 56 -9.24 13.24 5.59
N MET A 57 -8.44 12.78 4.63
CA MET A 57 -7.64 13.64 3.77
C MET A 57 -8.03 13.36 2.33
N PHE A 58 -8.35 14.41 1.59
CA PHE A 58 -8.78 14.35 0.19
C PHE A 58 -7.78 15.11 -0.67
N THR A 59 -7.40 14.52 -1.80
CA THR A 59 -6.66 15.22 -2.86
C THR A 59 -7.19 14.81 -4.22
N GLY A 60 -7.33 15.74 -5.15
CA GLY A 60 -7.89 15.45 -6.47
C GLY A 60 -8.17 16.68 -7.31
N GLU A 61 -9.02 16.51 -8.32
CA GLU A 61 -9.48 17.56 -9.21
C GLU A 61 -10.40 18.55 -8.47
N GLU A 62 -10.34 19.84 -8.83
CA GLU A 62 -10.98 20.94 -8.13
C GLU A 62 -12.48 20.72 -7.87
N GLU A 63 -13.23 20.33 -8.90
CA GLU A 63 -14.69 20.12 -8.77
C GLU A 63 -15.03 18.97 -7.83
N LEU A 64 -14.24 17.88 -7.83
CA LEU A 64 -14.41 16.75 -6.93
C LEU A 64 -14.07 17.13 -5.49
N ILE A 65 -12.99 17.89 -5.29
CA ILE A 65 -12.55 18.36 -3.97
C ILE A 65 -13.58 19.34 -3.37
N GLU A 66 -14.11 20.24 -4.17
CA GLU A 66 -15.14 21.17 -3.69
C GLU A 66 -16.43 20.43 -3.27
N TRP A 67 -16.87 19.43 -4.06
CA TRP A 67 -17.98 18.57 -3.68
C TRP A 67 -17.69 17.77 -2.39
N CYS A 68 -16.49 17.18 -2.28
CA CYS A 68 -16.08 16.46 -1.08
C CYS A 68 -16.06 17.39 0.15
N ARG A 69 -15.57 18.63 0.01
CA ARG A 69 -15.53 19.62 1.09
C ARG A 69 -16.94 19.97 1.60
N GLN A 70 -17.88 20.21 0.67
CA GLN A 70 -19.27 20.50 1.03
C GLN A 70 -19.94 19.31 1.72
N LYS A 71 -19.62 18.11 1.32
CA LYS A 71 -20.27 16.90 1.80
C LYS A 71 -19.66 16.34 3.08
N TYR A 72 -18.34 16.38 3.20
CA TYR A 72 -17.59 15.61 4.20
C TYR A 72 -16.74 16.47 5.16
N ALA A 73 -16.96 17.81 5.22
CA ALA A 73 -16.17 18.69 6.09
C ALA A 73 -16.14 18.22 7.56
N ASP A 74 -17.28 17.79 8.07
CA ASP A 74 -17.47 17.38 9.47
C ASP A 74 -17.65 15.86 9.64
N THR A 75 -17.33 15.07 8.59
CA THR A 75 -17.50 13.62 8.63
C THR A 75 -16.28 12.95 9.29
N GLY A 76 -16.48 12.13 10.32
CA GLY A 76 -15.43 11.31 10.90
C GLY A 76 -15.00 10.17 9.96
N SER A 77 -13.79 9.72 10.12
CA SER A 77 -13.22 8.66 9.25
C SER A 77 -13.73 7.25 9.56
N GLU A 78 -14.23 7.01 10.78
CA GLU A 78 -14.49 5.67 11.32
C GLU A 78 -15.51 4.87 10.49
N TRP A 79 -16.52 5.57 9.96
CA TRP A 79 -17.60 4.97 9.17
C TRP A 79 -17.62 5.44 7.72
N PHE A 80 -16.57 6.14 7.28
CA PHE A 80 -16.53 6.71 5.93
C PHE A 80 -16.60 5.64 4.83
N PHE A 81 -15.94 4.49 5.05
CA PHE A 81 -15.88 3.40 4.07
C PHE A 81 -17.11 2.47 4.09
N GLU A 82 -18.20 2.89 4.75
CA GLU A 82 -19.48 2.20 4.66
C GLU A 82 -20.14 2.37 3.29
N PHE A 83 -20.91 1.35 2.88
CA PHE A 83 -21.49 1.28 1.54
C PHE A 83 -22.28 2.53 1.13
N GLY A 84 -22.99 3.17 2.08
CA GLY A 84 -23.77 4.38 1.81
C GLY A 84 -22.90 5.51 1.25
N ASN A 85 -21.80 5.83 1.91
CA ASN A 85 -20.86 6.86 1.48
C ASN A 85 -20.16 6.49 0.17
N LEU A 86 -19.71 5.23 0.05
CA LEU A 86 -19.03 4.75 -1.16
C LEU A 86 -19.96 4.81 -2.39
N LYS A 87 -21.25 4.50 -2.22
CA LYS A 87 -22.25 4.61 -3.30
C LYS A 87 -22.47 6.05 -3.75
N GLU A 88 -22.59 7.00 -2.82
CA GLU A 88 -22.73 8.42 -3.15
C GLU A 88 -21.48 8.95 -3.86
N LEU A 89 -20.30 8.59 -3.37
CA LEU A 89 -19.00 8.94 -3.96
C LEU A 89 -18.88 8.37 -5.38
N GLU A 90 -19.20 7.09 -5.57
CA GLU A 90 -19.17 6.42 -6.89
C GLU A 90 -20.15 7.10 -7.87
N THR A 91 -21.34 7.49 -7.40
CA THR A 91 -22.29 8.23 -8.23
C THR A 91 -21.69 9.55 -8.72
N GLN A 92 -21.07 10.32 -7.81
CA GLN A 92 -20.45 11.59 -8.16
C GLN A 92 -19.25 11.43 -9.10
N LEU A 93 -18.43 10.40 -8.89
CA LEU A 93 -17.32 10.06 -9.78
C LEU A 93 -17.81 9.69 -11.18
N ASN A 94 -18.86 8.85 -11.29
CA ASN A 94 -19.42 8.42 -12.55
C ASN A 94 -19.96 9.59 -13.41
N GLU A 95 -20.55 10.62 -12.80
CA GLU A 95 -21.00 11.84 -13.49
C GLU A 95 -19.84 12.58 -14.19
N LYS A 96 -18.59 12.35 -13.72
CA LYS A 96 -17.37 12.94 -14.26
C LYS A 96 -16.54 11.99 -15.12
N GLY A 97 -17.03 10.79 -15.38
CA GLY A 97 -16.33 9.76 -16.15
C GLY A 97 -15.27 9.01 -15.37
N TYR A 98 -15.37 9.00 -14.05
CA TYR A 98 -14.49 8.28 -13.14
C TYR A 98 -15.22 7.20 -12.36
N LYS A 99 -14.49 6.26 -11.77
CA LYS A 99 -15.00 5.21 -10.87
C LYS A 99 -14.03 5.01 -9.69
N ILE A 100 -14.51 4.40 -8.63
CA ILE A 100 -13.63 3.92 -7.56
C ILE A 100 -12.77 2.78 -8.14
N LYS A 101 -11.46 2.91 -8.01
CA LYS A 101 -10.49 1.88 -8.40
C LYS A 101 -10.29 0.86 -7.29
N MET A 102 -10.02 1.35 -6.08
CA MET A 102 -9.75 0.52 -4.92
C MET A 102 -10.06 1.27 -3.62
N ALA A 103 -10.32 0.49 -2.56
CA ALA A 103 -10.32 0.95 -1.18
C ALA A 103 -9.62 -0.14 -0.34
N HIS A 104 -8.43 0.18 0.20
CA HIS A 104 -7.58 -0.80 0.88
C HIS A 104 -7.05 -0.28 2.22
N PRO A 105 -6.97 -1.12 3.26
CA PRO A 105 -6.20 -0.84 4.45
C PRO A 105 -4.70 -1.04 4.16
N PHE A 106 -3.89 -0.18 4.76
CA PHE A 106 -2.45 -0.23 4.71
C PHE A 106 -1.87 -0.34 6.12
N PHE A 107 -0.82 -1.13 6.22
CA PHE A 107 -0.16 -1.49 7.46
C PHE A 107 1.30 -1.07 7.40
N ILE A 108 1.87 -0.63 8.52
CA ILE A 108 3.31 -0.33 8.65
C ILE A 108 3.92 -1.10 9.81
N SER A 109 5.22 -1.23 9.79
CA SER A 109 6.01 -1.65 10.95
C SER A 109 7.27 -0.80 11.04
N ASP A 110 7.58 -0.29 12.22
CA ASP A 110 8.79 0.49 12.52
C ASP A 110 9.68 -0.19 13.58
N GLU A 111 9.40 -1.47 13.85
CA GLU A 111 10.14 -2.27 14.80
C GLU A 111 10.65 -3.57 14.17
N LEU A 112 11.91 -3.91 14.49
CA LEU A 112 12.47 -5.22 14.16
C LEU A 112 11.75 -6.32 14.94
N SER A 113 11.49 -7.44 14.28
CA SER A 113 10.93 -8.63 14.92
C SER A 113 11.97 -9.72 15.09
N PHE A 114 11.94 -10.39 16.22
CA PHE A 114 12.76 -11.58 16.43
C PHE A 114 12.33 -12.71 15.47
N LEU A 115 13.29 -13.36 14.87
CA LEU A 115 13.12 -14.51 14.00
C LEU A 115 13.81 -15.71 14.62
N PRO A 116 13.06 -16.69 15.18
CA PRO A 116 13.67 -17.91 15.69
C PRO A 116 14.31 -18.70 14.54
N ASP A 117 15.41 -19.39 14.83
CA ASP A 117 15.95 -20.37 13.90
C ASP A 117 15.08 -21.63 13.92
N ASP A 118 14.24 -21.76 12.91
CA ASP A 118 13.32 -22.88 12.73
C ASP A 118 13.79 -23.85 11.64
N GLY A 119 15.02 -23.65 11.13
CA GLY A 119 15.62 -24.47 10.08
C GLY A 119 15.06 -24.19 8.68
N MET A 120 14.18 -23.21 8.50
CA MET A 120 13.66 -22.82 7.18
C MET A 120 14.79 -22.19 6.34
N GLN A 121 15.10 -22.81 5.23
CA GLN A 121 16.06 -22.24 4.27
C GLN A 121 15.46 -21.03 3.57
N ILE A 122 16.11 -19.87 3.71
CA ILE A 122 15.69 -18.62 3.05
C ILE A 122 16.80 -18.14 2.13
N MET A 123 16.45 -17.80 0.90
CA MET A 123 17.32 -17.13 -0.07
C MET A 123 16.91 -15.68 -0.19
N ILE A 124 17.89 -14.77 -0.21
CA ILE A 124 17.66 -13.34 -0.47
C ILE A 124 18.07 -13.04 -1.90
N PHE A 125 17.28 -12.23 -2.59
CA PHE A 125 17.54 -11.75 -3.94
C PHE A 125 17.62 -10.24 -3.95
N HIS A 126 18.67 -9.70 -4.54
CA HIS A 126 18.82 -8.28 -4.83
C HIS A 126 18.20 -7.94 -6.18
N GLN A 127 18.00 -6.66 -6.43
CA GLN A 127 17.27 -6.14 -7.60
C GLN A 127 17.69 -6.80 -8.92
N GLU A 128 18.99 -6.96 -9.17
CA GLU A 128 19.53 -7.56 -10.41
C GLU A 128 19.13 -9.03 -10.59
N GLU A 129 18.90 -9.74 -9.48
CA GLU A 129 18.52 -11.15 -9.48
C GLU A 129 17.02 -11.38 -9.62
N ILE A 130 16.19 -10.35 -9.29
CA ILE A 130 14.72 -10.43 -9.31
C ILE A 130 14.20 -10.54 -10.73
N GLU A 131 14.88 -9.91 -11.71
CA GLU A 131 14.45 -9.89 -13.11
C GLU A 131 14.21 -11.28 -13.71
N ARG A 132 14.89 -12.32 -13.24
CA ARG A 132 14.69 -13.70 -13.65
C ARG A 132 13.31 -14.28 -13.34
N PHE A 133 12.55 -13.63 -12.46
CA PHE A 133 11.19 -14.04 -12.09
C PHE A 133 10.11 -13.31 -12.91
N ARG A 134 10.49 -12.39 -13.79
CA ARG A 134 9.53 -11.66 -14.64
C ARG A 134 8.72 -12.64 -15.51
N GLY A 135 7.39 -12.48 -15.42
CA GLY A 135 6.44 -13.34 -16.14
C GLY A 135 6.15 -14.69 -15.48
N ASP A 136 6.70 -14.95 -14.29
CA ASP A 136 6.33 -16.12 -13.50
C ASP A 136 5.11 -15.79 -12.62
N GLU A 137 3.93 -16.19 -13.06
CA GLU A 137 2.63 -15.94 -12.40
C GLU A 137 2.55 -16.47 -10.96
N ARG A 138 3.46 -17.39 -10.56
CA ARG A 138 3.52 -17.89 -9.19
C ARG A 138 3.89 -16.79 -8.19
N TRP A 139 4.54 -15.70 -8.67
CA TRP A 139 5.12 -14.64 -7.85
C TRP A 139 4.59 -13.25 -8.19
N ASP A 140 3.41 -13.17 -8.78
CA ASP A 140 2.75 -11.95 -9.28
C ASP A 140 2.33 -10.94 -8.19
N GLU A 141 2.12 -11.42 -6.96
CA GLU A 141 1.89 -10.55 -5.81
C GLU A 141 3.20 -10.14 -5.10
N ALA A 142 4.26 -10.95 -5.22
CA ALA A 142 5.57 -10.63 -4.65
C ALA A 142 6.30 -9.60 -5.49
N TYR A 143 6.22 -9.69 -6.82
CA TYR A 143 6.90 -8.80 -7.77
C TYR A 143 5.91 -8.25 -8.80
N VAL A 144 5.84 -6.93 -8.90
CA VAL A 144 4.94 -6.24 -9.84
C VAL A 144 5.68 -5.76 -11.08
N PHE A 145 6.99 -5.58 -11.01
CA PHE A 145 7.86 -5.09 -12.08
C PHE A 145 7.39 -3.74 -12.67
N ALA A 146 6.85 -2.87 -11.81
CA ALA A 146 6.42 -1.53 -12.20
C ALA A 146 7.61 -0.56 -12.29
N GLU A 147 7.67 0.24 -13.36
CA GLU A 147 8.76 1.21 -13.55
C GLU A 147 8.77 2.29 -12.46
N GLU A 148 7.57 2.74 -12.03
CA GLU A 148 7.40 3.75 -10.99
C GLU A 148 7.60 3.23 -9.56
N ALA A 149 7.72 1.91 -9.39
CA ALA A 149 7.96 1.24 -8.11
C ALA A 149 8.76 -0.05 -8.34
N PRO A 150 10.05 0.06 -8.70
CA PRO A 150 10.86 -1.11 -9.03
C PRO A 150 11.02 -2.02 -7.81
N ASP A 151 10.97 -3.34 -8.07
CA ASP A 151 11.26 -4.36 -7.06
C ASP A 151 12.75 -4.32 -6.71
N VAL A 152 13.11 -4.17 -5.43
CA VAL A 152 14.48 -3.89 -4.99
C VAL A 152 15.11 -5.01 -4.19
N ILE A 153 14.30 -5.82 -3.49
CA ILE A 153 14.77 -6.94 -2.67
C ILE A 153 13.69 -8.01 -2.56
N GLY A 154 14.09 -9.27 -2.52
CA GLY A 154 13.21 -10.41 -2.36
C GLY A 154 13.73 -11.44 -1.36
N ALA A 155 12.83 -12.22 -0.80
CA ALA A 155 13.12 -13.34 0.07
C ALA A 155 12.30 -14.55 -0.34
N ALA A 156 12.95 -15.71 -0.54
CA ALA A 156 12.29 -16.95 -0.91
C ALA A 156 12.49 -18.04 0.14
N ALA A 157 11.45 -18.79 0.45
CA ALA A 157 11.54 -20.03 1.22
C ALA A 157 11.79 -21.22 0.27
N VAL A 158 12.74 -22.08 0.66
CA VAL A 158 13.17 -23.23 -0.15
C VAL A 158 12.89 -24.51 0.63
N VAL A 159 12.21 -25.47 -0.02
CA VAL A 159 11.95 -26.80 0.51
C VAL A 159 12.34 -27.84 -0.56
N GLY A 160 13.20 -28.78 -0.21
CA GLY A 160 13.64 -29.81 -1.15
C GLY A 160 14.36 -29.28 -2.40
N GLY A 161 14.93 -28.07 -2.33
CA GLY A 161 15.59 -27.40 -3.45
C GLY A 161 14.66 -26.57 -4.35
N GLU A 162 13.37 -26.51 -4.05
CA GLU A 162 12.37 -25.73 -4.78
C GLU A 162 11.90 -24.50 -4.00
N ILE A 163 11.67 -23.39 -4.70
CA ILE A 163 11.07 -22.18 -4.11
C ILE A 163 9.57 -22.43 -3.91
N VAL A 164 9.12 -22.34 -2.65
CA VAL A 164 7.73 -22.62 -2.26
C VAL A 164 6.96 -21.40 -1.78
N GLY A 165 7.68 -20.30 -1.56
CA GLY A 165 7.12 -19.00 -1.21
C GLY A 165 8.10 -17.88 -1.55
N MET A 166 7.59 -16.72 -1.92
CA MET A 166 8.34 -15.55 -2.34
C MET A 166 7.72 -14.30 -1.74
N ALA A 167 8.50 -13.48 -1.04
CA ALA A 167 8.14 -12.11 -0.69
C ALA A 167 9.05 -11.15 -1.46
N GLY A 168 8.48 -10.06 -1.96
CA GLY A 168 9.21 -8.99 -2.64
C GLY A 168 8.93 -7.64 -1.99
N ALA A 169 9.88 -6.71 -2.10
CA ALA A 169 9.68 -5.33 -1.69
C ALA A 169 9.98 -4.39 -2.85
N SER A 170 9.02 -3.50 -3.15
CA SER A 170 9.13 -2.48 -4.19
C SER A 170 9.43 -1.10 -3.60
N ALA A 171 10.17 -0.28 -4.37
CA ALA A 171 10.52 1.10 -4.01
C ALA A 171 9.40 2.07 -4.39
N ASP A 172 8.30 2.06 -3.64
CA ASP A 172 7.11 2.87 -3.93
C ASP A 172 7.32 4.38 -3.74
N SER A 173 8.31 4.76 -2.92
CA SER A 173 8.78 6.13 -2.74
C SER A 173 10.25 6.15 -2.32
N PRO A 174 10.89 7.32 -2.25
CA PRO A 174 12.26 7.42 -1.75
C PRO A 174 12.49 6.84 -0.34
N THR A 175 11.44 6.76 0.48
CA THR A 175 11.54 6.39 1.90
C THR A 175 10.71 5.19 2.31
N MET A 176 9.82 4.68 1.44
CA MET A 176 8.92 3.56 1.78
C MET A 176 9.07 2.40 0.81
N ARG A 177 8.89 1.18 1.32
CA ARG A 177 8.93 -0.08 0.54
C ARG A 177 7.66 -0.88 0.78
N GLN A 178 6.93 -1.20 -0.30
CA GLN A 178 5.75 -2.07 -0.22
C GLN A 178 6.17 -3.52 -0.25
N ILE A 179 5.63 -4.34 0.65
CA ILE A 179 5.90 -5.77 0.69
C ILE A 179 4.71 -6.54 0.12
N GLY A 180 4.99 -7.41 -0.86
CA GLY A 180 4.09 -8.39 -1.43
C GLY A 180 4.53 -9.83 -1.12
N ILE A 181 3.63 -10.82 -1.26
CA ILE A 181 3.88 -12.21 -0.87
C ILE A 181 3.04 -13.21 -1.65
N ASN A 182 3.69 -14.26 -2.18
CA ASN A 182 3.03 -15.45 -2.67
C ASN A 182 3.55 -16.68 -1.92
N VAL A 183 2.67 -17.65 -1.66
CA VAL A 183 3.03 -18.99 -1.18
C VAL A 183 2.25 -20.02 -1.98
N LEU A 184 2.94 -21.02 -2.51
CA LEU A 184 2.32 -22.09 -3.28
C LEU A 184 1.21 -22.78 -2.47
N PRO A 185 0.08 -23.14 -3.09
CA PRO A 185 -1.11 -23.62 -2.37
C PRO A 185 -0.83 -24.75 -1.37
N GLU A 186 -0.03 -25.74 -1.75
CA GLU A 186 0.33 -26.92 -0.95
C GLU A 186 1.24 -26.60 0.25
N TYR A 187 1.83 -25.38 0.27
CA TYR A 187 2.71 -24.92 1.35
C TYR A 187 2.06 -23.87 2.23
N ARG A 188 0.80 -23.51 1.99
CA ARG A 188 0.05 -22.55 2.82
C ARG A 188 -0.22 -23.10 4.23
N ASN A 189 -0.54 -22.20 5.14
CA ASN A 189 -0.84 -22.51 6.57
C ASN A 189 0.33 -23.16 7.35
N LYS A 190 1.56 -23.03 6.87
CA LYS A 190 2.79 -23.55 7.51
C LYS A 190 3.71 -22.44 8.07
N GLY A 191 3.20 -21.20 8.18
CA GLY A 191 3.98 -20.07 8.70
C GLY A 191 4.92 -19.40 7.69
N ILE A 192 5.05 -19.93 6.47
CA ILE A 192 6.02 -19.46 5.46
C ILE A 192 5.81 -17.97 5.13
N ALA A 193 4.57 -17.56 4.87
CA ALA A 193 4.27 -16.16 4.55
C ALA A 193 4.69 -15.20 5.67
N VAL A 194 4.34 -15.51 6.91
CA VAL A 194 4.71 -14.70 8.07
C VAL A 194 6.23 -14.60 8.19
N ARG A 195 6.93 -15.74 8.01
CA ARG A 195 8.38 -15.80 8.09
C ARG A 195 9.04 -14.91 7.02
N LEU A 196 8.65 -15.05 5.76
CA LEU A 196 9.21 -14.27 4.65
C LEU A 196 8.94 -12.77 4.78
N VAL A 197 7.69 -12.40 5.10
CA VAL A 197 7.32 -10.99 5.33
C VAL A 197 8.10 -10.40 6.49
N THR A 198 8.32 -11.15 7.59
CA THR A 198 9.13 -10.69 8.72
C THR A 198 10.60 -10.51 8.35
N VAL A 199 11.18 -11.45 7.60
CA VAL A 199 12.56 -11.32 7.10
C VAL A 199 12.70 -10.05 6.26
N LEU A 200 11.82 -9.88 5.30
CA LEU A 200 11.88 -8.75 4.37
C LEU A 200 11.65 -7.40 5.07
N LYS A 201 10.66 -7.36 5.98
CA LYS A 201 10.43 -6.21 6.85
C LYS A 201 11.70 -5.79 7.61
N ASN A 202 12.37 -6.76 8.24
CA ASN A 202 13.59 -6.49 9.01
C ASN A 202 14.71 -5.95 8.11
N LEU A 203 14.90 -6.50 6.91
CA LEU A 203 15.90 -6.01 5.95
C LEU A 203 15.58 -4.58 5.50
N VAL A 204 14.34 -4.29 5.15
CA VAL A 204 13.89 -2.95 4.76
C VAL A 204 14.14 -1.92 5.88
N LEU A 205 13.87 -2.29 7.15
CA LEU A 205 14.12 -1.42 8.30
C LEU A 205 15.62 -1.22 8.55
N GLN A 206 16.44 -2.25 8.40
CA GLN A 206 17.91 -2.17 8.55
C GLN A 206 18.53 -1.26 7.49
N ASP A 207 17.94 -1.21 6.29
CA ASP A 207 18.35 -0.31 5.20
C ASP A 207 17.81 1.13 5.37
N GLY A 208 17.08 1.41 6.46
CA GLY A 208 16.58 2.74 6.81
C GLY A 208 15.28 3.15 6.13
N TYR A 209 14.56 2.22 5.52
CA TYR A 209 13.26 2.47 4.89
C TYR A 209 12.09 2.03 5.78
N LEU A 210 10.92 2.63 5.57
CA LEU A 210 9.69 2.20 6.23
C LEU A 210 8.99 1.12 5.39
N PRO A 211 8.90 -0.12 5.87
CA PRO A 211 8.13 -1.16 5.22
C PRO A 211 6.63 -0.91 5.41
N PHE A 212 5.86 -1.09 4.34
CA PHE A 212 4.40 -1.07 4.41
C PHE A 212 3.79 -2.23 3.62
N TYR A 213 2.55 -2.54 3.93
CA TYR A 213 1.83 -3.68 3.40
C TYR A 213 0.40 -3.27 3.07
N GLY A 214 -0.06 -3.46 1.85
CA GLY A 214 -1.41 -3.17 1.40
C GLY A 214 -2.16 -4.44 1.04
N THR A 215 -3.45 -4.52 1.36
CA THR A 215 -4.30 -5.66 0.95
C THR A 215 -5.77 -5.26 0.94
N SER A 216 -6.63 -6.02 0.26
CA SER A 216 -8.05 -5.73 0.26
C SER A 216 -8.72 -6.00 1.61
N PHE A 217 -9.86 -5.35 1.88
CA PHE A 217 -10.64 -5.55 3.11
C PHE A 217 -11.08 -7.00 3.32
N SER A 218 -11.37 -7.73 2.23
CA SER A 218 -11.83 -9.11 2.29
C SER A 218 -10.71 -10.15 2.30
N HIS A 219 -9.46 -9.77 2.05
CA HIS A 219 -8.33 -10.70 2.04
C HIS A 219 -7.82 -10.97 3.46
N ILE A 220 -8.64 -11.60 4.28
CA ILE A 220 -8.37 -11.85 5.71
C ILE A 220 -7.07 -12.62 5.95
N ALA A 221 -6.73 -13.57 5.07
CA ALA A 221 -5.49 -14.33 5.20
C ALA A 221 -4.26 -13.42 5.09
N SER A 222 -4.24 -12.49 4.14
CA SER A 222 -3.18 -11.52 3.93
C SER A 222 -3.07 -10.54 5.12
N GLN A 223 -4.20 -10.03 5.63
CA GLN A 223 -4.21 -9.17 6.83
C GLN A 223 -3.61 -9.89 8.05
N ARG A 224 -3.96 -11.18 8.25
CA ARG A 224 -3.38 -11.99 9.33
C ARG A 224 -1.87 -12.17 9.19
N VAL A 225 -1.36 -12.31 7.96
CA VAL A 225 0.09 -12.37 7.71
C VAL A 225 0.75 -11.06 8.13
N ALA A 226 0.21 -9.91 7.71
CA ALA A 226 0.75 -8.61 8.09
C ALA A 226 0.80 -8.43 9.62
N LEU A 227 -0.32 -8.68 10.31
CA LEU A 227 -0.41 -8.57 11.77
C LEU A 227 0.57 -9.52 12.48
N ALA A 228 0.65 -10.78 12.05
CA ALA A 228 1.55 -11.78 12.63
C ALA A 228 3.04 -11.46 12.38
N ALA A 229 3.36 -10.75 11.28
CA ALA A 229 4.71 -10.26 10.99
C ALA A 229 5.06 -8.97 11.76
N GLY A 230 4.16 -8.46 12.62
CA GLY A 230 4.38 -7.27 13.44
C GLY A 230 4.05 -5.95 12.77
N PHE A 231 3.24 -5.97 11.71
CA PHE A 231 2.66 -4.76 11.16
C PHE A 231 1.40 -4.36 11.94
N ARG A 232 1.09 -3.06 11.91
CA ARG A 232 -0.16 -2.50 12.44
C ARG A 232 -0.87 -1.70 11.36
N CYS A 233 -2.21 -1.72 11.34
CA CYS A 233 -2.98 -0.87 10.44
C CYS A 233 -2.66 0.60 10.72
N ALA A 234 -2.35 1.37 9.68
CA ALA A 234 -1.92 2.75 9.80
C ALA A 234 -2.86 3.73 9.10
N TRP A 235 -3.36 3.38 7.92
CA TRP A 235 -4.35 4.17 7.20
C TRP A 235 -5.20 3.29 6.28
N VAL A 236 -6.32 3.82 5.82
CA VAL A 236 -7.12 3.27 4.73
C VAL A 236 -7.10 4.27 3.59
N GLU A 237 -6.93 3.79 2.36
CA GLU A 237 -6.86 4.65 1.18
C GLU A 237 -7.86 4.18 0.13
N LEU A 238 -8.57 5.16 -0.46
CA LEU A 238 -9.38 4.99 -1.66
C LEU A 238 -8.74 5.79 -2.79
N SER A 239 -8.67 5.20 -3.96
CA SER A 239 -8.29 5.89 -5.19
C SER A 239 -9.35 5.70 -6.27
N SER A 240 -9.45 6.69 -7.17
CA SER A 240 -10.29 6.63 -8.35
C SER A 240 -9.46 6.55 -9.63
N GLU A 241 -10.11 6.14 -10.71
CA GLU A 241 -9.53 6.10 -12.06
C GLU A 241 -10.57 6.50 -13.11
N ARG A 242 -10.13 6.82 -14.32
CA ARG A 242 -11.06 7.03 -15.45
C ARG A 242 -11.75 5.73 -15.83
N HIS A 243 -13.00 5.84 -16.29
CA HIS A 243 -13.60 4.73 -17.01
C HIS A 243 -12.73 4.40 -18.23
N THR A 244 -12.26 3.17 -18.33
CA THR A 244 -11.75 2.65 -19.59
C THR A 244 -12.97 2.41 -20.49
N GLU A 245 -13.02 3.06 -21.65
CA GLU A 245 -13.97 2.63 -22.68
C GLU A 245 -13.62 1.16 -23.01
N GLU A 246 -14.54 0.26 -22.73
CA GLU A 246 -14.43 -1.12 -23.21
C GLU A 246 -14.40 -1.07 -24.74
N GLN A 247 -13.25 -1.44 -25.33
CA GLN A 247 -13.10 -1.64 -26.76
C GLN A 247 -13.73 -2.97 -27.18
#